data_515a35dda01d858547d2e13d38250589
#
_entry.id   515a35dda01d858547d2e13d38250589
#
_cell.length_a   1.000
_cell.length_b   1.000
_cell.length_c   1.000
_cell.angle_alpha   90.00
_cell.angle_beta   90.00
_cell.angle_gamma   90.00
#
_symmetry.space_group_name_H-M   'P 1'
#
loop_
_entity.id
_entity.type
_entity.pdbx_description
1 polymer ?
#
loop_
_entity_poly.entity_id
_entity_poly.type
_entity_poly.pdbx_seq_one_letter_code
_entity_poly.pdbx_strand_id
1 'polypeptide(L)'
;MAGEHVFQVQARTDEGNSYSEGYSLIDYDHVERAALFSPAEVTVTVVPVSVAEGLHVGYVMGSGDSGPEAIRQLGVGVEVLNDDQLRAGDFATFDAIVLGVRSYETREALQAASDQLLDFARAGGTIVAQYNRGPFGSLAPRPLQTGRGSPRVADETAPIRMLDPEAPILMSPNRIGEDDFEGWVQERGLYFASDWDDSY
;
A
#
# COMPACT_ATOMS: atom_id res chain seq x y z
N MET A 1 -2.37 11.89 21.70
CA MET A 1 -2.21 13.17 20.98
C MET A 1 -1.59 12.82 19.64
N ALA A 2 -2.07 13.40 18.56
CA ALA A 2 -1.44 13.24 17.25
C ALA A 2 -0.01 13.80 17.28
N GLY A 3 0.90 13.22 16.49
CA GLY A 3 2.29 13.63 16.39
C GLY A 3 3.28 12.47 16.51
N GLU A 4 4.55 12.79 16.47
CA GLU A 4 5.61 11.80 16.61
C GLU A 4 5.97 11.58 18.08
N HIS A 5 6.16 10.32 18.43
CA HIS A 5 6.53 9.87 19.75
C HIS A 5 7.72 8.91 19.65
N VAL A 6 8.83 9.24 20.31
CA VAL A 6 10.01 8.37 20.35
C VAL A 6 9.95 7.51 21.60
N PHE A 7 9.98 6.20 21.42
CA PHE A 7 10.10 5.23 22.50
C PHE A 7 11.53 4.68 22.52
N GLN A 8 12.21 4.82 23.65
CA GLN A 8 13.55 4.31 23.84
C GLN A 8 13.53 3.13 24.82
N VAL A 9 14.16 2.04 24.43
CA VAL A 9 14.32 0.85 25.27
C VAL A 9 15.67 0.90 25.96
N GLN A 10 15.68 0.66 27.27
CA GLN A 10 16.89 0.57 28.05
C GLN A 10 16.92 -0.74 28.86
N ALA A 11 17.96 -1.52 28.66
CA ALA A 11 18.22 -2.69 29.49
C ALA A 11 19.20 -2.30 30.63
N ARG A 12 18.88 -2.78 31.85
CA ARG A 12 19.77 -2.61 33.04
C ARG A 12 20.12 -3.97 33.58
N THR A 13 21.39 -4.11 33.94
CA THR A 13 21.88 -5.31 34.66
C THR A 13 21.75 -5.13 36.16
N ASP A 14 21.84 -6.21 36.92
CA ASP A 14 21.85 -6.21 38.37
C ASP A 14 23.08 -5.48 38.93
N GLU A 15 24.15 -5.36 38.15
CA GLU A 15 25.36 -4.62 38.46
C GLU A 15 25.24 -3.09 38.23
N GLY A 16 24.07 -2.64 37.69
CA GLY A 16 23.79 -1.23 37.45
C GLY A 16 24.23 -0.70 36.08
N ASN A 17 24.77 -1.53 35.21
CA ASN A 17 25.08 -1.14 33.82
C ASN A 17 23.81 -0.92 33.01
N SER A 18 23.83 0.06 32.11
CA SER A 18 22.71 0.43 31.29
C SER A 18 23.08 0.39 29.83
N TYR A 19 22.22 -0.20 29.00
CA TYR A 19 22.39 -0.37 27.57
C TYR A 19 21.15 0.18 26.85
N SER A 20 21.36 1.07 25.90
CA SER A 20 20.32 1.72 25.10
C SER A 20 20.59 1.64 23.60
N GLU A 21 21.45 0.74 23.20
CA GLU A 21 21.78 0.47 21.80
C GLU A 21 21.47 -0.98 21.46
N GLY A 22 20.98 -1.19 20.25
CA GLY A 22 20.88 -2.49 19.60
C GLY A 22 21.92 -2.64 18.50
N TYR A 23 22.02 -3.81 17.90
CA TYR A 23 22.83 -4.01 16.72
C TYR A 23 22.14 -4.91 15.70
N SER A 24 22.41 -4.63 14.43
CA SER A 24 22.09 -5.51 13.31
C SER A 24 23.37 -6.15 12.79
N LEU A 25 23.32 -7.45 12.55
CA LEU A 25 24.45 -8.18 12.01
C LEU A 25 24.38 -8.18 10.49
N ILE A 26 25.45 -7.68 9.86
CA ILE A 26 25.68 -7.78 8.43
C ILE A 26 26.53 -9.05 8.22
N ASP A 27 25.95 -10.09 7.64
CA ASP A 27 26.57 -11.39 7.49
C ASP A 27 26.13 -11.99 6.14
N TYR A 28 26.84 -11.63 5.08
CA TYR A 28 26.64 -12.14 3.73
C TYR A 28 27.93 -12.79 3.22
N ASP A 29 27.81 -13.83 2.41
CA ASP A 29 28.95 -14.63 1.91
C ASP A 29 30.04 -13.82 1.19
N HIS A 30 29.69 -12.65 0.66
CA HIS A 30 30.56 -11.80 -0.17
C HIS A 30 31.06 -10.53 0.53
N VAL A 31 30.74 -10.33 1.79
CA VAL A 31 31.18 -9.17 2.60
C VAL A 31 31.76 -9.63 3.93
N GLU A 32 32.66 -8.84 4.48
CA GLU A 32 33.19 -9.08 5.82
C GLU A 32 32.06 -8.87 6.86
N ARG A 33 31.97 -9.80 7.80
CA ARG A 33 30.99 -9.76 8.86
C ARG A 33 31.18 -8.50 9.73
N ALA A 34 30.14 -7.71 9.90
CA ALA A 34 30.14 -6.48 10.66
C ALA A 34 28.87 -6.33 11.51
N ALA A 35 28.98 -5.58 12.60
CA ALA A 35 27.83 -5.18 13.41
C ALA A 35 27.58 -3.68 13.25
N LEU A 36 26.33 -3.33 12.90
CA LEU A 36 25.85 -1.96 12.85
C LEU A 36 25.10 -1.66 14.14
N PHE A 37 25.66 -0.78 14.96
CA PHE A 37 25.01 -0.34 16.19
C PHE A 37 24.10 0.85 15.92
N SER A 38 22.96 0.87 16.57
CA SER A 38 21.97 1.96 16.49
C SER A 38 21.28 2.14 17.85
N PRO A 39 20.77 3.34 18.17
CA PRO A 39 19.93 3.53 19.35
C PRO A 39 18.77 2.51 19.36
N ALA A 40 18.48 1.95 20.55
CA ALA A 40 17.34 1.05 20.75
C ALA A 40 16.07 1.90 20.90
N GLU A 41 15.65 2.52 19.80
CA GLU A 41 14.51 3.42 19.78
C GLU A 41 13.60 3.13 18.59
N VAL A 42 12.33 3.49 18.71
CA VAL A 42 11.34 3.48 17.64
C VAL A 42 10.52 4.78 17.69
N THR A 43 10.39 5.41 16.54
CA THR A 43 9.49 6.55 16.37
C THR A 43 8.12 6.04 15.93
N VAL A 44 7.09 6.44 16.66
CA VAL A 44 5.69 6.13 16.35
C VAL A 44 4.99 7.42 16.00
N THR A 45 4.48 7.51 14.78
CA THR A 45 3.67 8.63 14.32
C THR A 45 2.19 8.32 14.56
N VAL A 46 1.53 9.12 15.40
CA VAL A 46 0.10 9.02 15.66
C VAL A 46 -0.64 10.00 14.76
N VAL A 47 -1.45 9.48 13.87
CA VAL A 47 -2.25 10.27 12.94
C VAL A 47 -3.75 10.17 13.27
N PRO A 48 -4.52 11.27 13.14
CA PRO A 48 -5.96 11.25 13.37
C PRO A 48 -6.67 10.70 12.13
N VAL A 49 -6.81 9.38 12.06
CA VAL A 49 -7.47 8.69 10.95
C VAL A 49 -8.83 8.17 11.39
N SER A 50 -9.88 8.47 10.62
CA SER A 50 -11.20 7.89 10.78
C SER A 50 -11.40 6.75 9.80
N VAL A 51 -11.83 5.60 10.31
CA VAL A 51 -12.13 4.40 9.53
C VAL A 51 -13.56 3.97 9.82
N ALA A 52 -14.31 3.59 8.80
CA ALA A 52 -15.66 3.06 9.00
C ALA A 52 -15.61 1.74 9.77
N GLU A 53 -16.49 1.59 10.75
CA GLU A 53 -16.56 0.38 11.56
C GLU A 53 -17.03 -0.82 10.73
N GLY A 54 -16.48 -1.99 11.03
CA GLY A 54 -16.91 -3.26 10.45
C GLY A 54 -16.50 -3.49 9.00
N LEU A 55 -15.62 -2.67 8.43
CA LEU A 55 -15.10 -2.89 7.08
C LEU A 55 -14.41 -4.25 6.95
N HIS A 56 -14.76 -4.97 5.89
CA HIS A 56 -14.15 -6.24 5.53
C HIS A 56 -13.51 -6.13 4.13
N VAL A 57 -12.21 -6.30 4.09
CA VAL A 57 -11.40 -6.10 2.86
C VAL A 57 -10.81 -7.42 2.40
N GLY A 58 -11.07 -7.77 1.13
CA GLY A 58 -10.33 -8.82 0.44
C GLY A 58 -9.02 -8.25 -0.14
N TYR A 59 -7.91 -8.91 0.07
CA TYR A 59 -6.62 -8.49 -0.47
C TYR A 59 -6.04 -9.55 -1.41
N VAL A 60 -5.74 -9.16 -2.63
CA VAL A 60 -5.08 -10.03 -3.61
C VAL A 60 -3.59 -9.72 -3.62
N MET A 61 -2.80 -10.57 -2.98
CA MET A 61 -1.34 -10.42 -2.95
C MET A 61 -0.76 -10.54 -4.37
N GLY A 62 0.12 -9.61 -4.71
CA GLY A 62 0.87 -9.64 -5.96
C GLY A 62 2.33 -10.09 -5.76
N SER A 63 3.29 -9.22 -6.07
CA SER A 63 4.72 -9.51 -5.97
C SER A 63 5.29 -9.53 -4.55
N GLY A 64 4.45 -9.35 -3.55
CA GLY A 64 4.79 -9.26 -2.13
C GLY A 64 4.90 -7.81 -1.67
N ASP A 65 4.06 -7.45 -0.70
CA ASP A 65 4.02 -6.13 -0.07
C ASP A 65 3.44 -6.26 1.34
N SER A 66 3.50 -5.18 2.12
CA SER A 66 2.95 -5.10 3.48
C SER A 66 1.55 -4.46 3.52
N GLY A 67 0.84 -4.42 2.39
CA GLY A 67 -0.50 -3.83 2.30
C GLY A 67 -1.50 -4.41 3.29
N PRO A 68 -1.63 -5.75 3.42
CA PRO A 68 -2.56 -6.36 4.37
C PRO A 68 -2.27 -5.95 5.82
N GLU A 69 -1.00 -5.88 6.20
CA GLU A 69 -0.57 -5.47 7.53
C GLU A 69 -0.89 -4.00 7.80
N ALA A 70 -0.63 -3.13 6.83
CA ALA A 70 -0.93 -1.71 6.92
C ALA A 70 -2.45 -1.47 7.08
N ILE A 71 -3.28 -2.19 6.33
CA ILE A 71 -4.74 -2.08 6.45
C ILE A 71 -5.21 -2.60 7.82
N ARG A 72 -4.65 -3.70 8.33
CA ARG A 72 -4.97 -4.21 9.67
C ARG A 72 -4.59 -3.23 10.78
N GLN A 73 -3.50 -2.48 10.62
CA GLN A 73 -3.11 -1.42 11.58
C GLN A 73 -4.14 -0.30 11.69
N LEU A 74 -4.97 -0.10 10.65
CA LEU A 74 -6.12 0.80 10.69
C LEU A 74 -7.33 0.22 11.41
N GLY A 75 -7.26 -1.01 11.92
CA GLY A 75 -8.38 -1.69 12.57
C GLY A 75 -9.36 -2.37 11.62
N VAL A 76 -9.02 -2.49 10.34
CA VAL A 76 -9.87 -3.10 9.30
C VAL A 76 -9.65 -4.61 9.23
N GLY A 77 -10.74 -5.38 9.07
CA GLY A 77 -10.68 -6.81 8.80
C GLY A 77 -10.14 -7.09 7.40
N VAL A 78 -9.03 -7.84 7.29
CA VAL A 78 -8.40 -8.14 6.00
C VAL A 78 -8.26 -9.65 5.82
N GLU A 79 -8.79 -10.16 4.72
CA GLU A 79 -8.62 -11.52 4.24
C GLU A 79 -7.74 -11.53 2.99
N VAL A 80 -6.64 -12.30 3.01
CA VAL A 80 -5.78 -12.47 1.83
C VAL A 80 -6.34 -13.59 0.98
N LEU A 81 -6.79 -13.25 -0.22
CA LEU A 81 -7.48 -14.17 -1.13
C LEU A 81 -6.49 -15.11 -1.83
N ASN A 82 -6.78 -16.39 -1.78
CA ASN A 82 -6.07 -17.41 -2.54
C ASN A 82 -6.67 -17.60 -3.95
N ASP A 83 -6.02 -18.43 -4.77
CA ASP A 83 -6.45 -18.64 -6.16
C ASP A 83 -7.81 -19.33 -6.29
N ASP A 84 -8.18 -20.19 -5.33
CA ASP A 84 -9.47 -20.87 -5.39
C ASP A 84 -10.60 -19.91 -5.05
N GLN A 85 -10.41 -18.99 -4.11
CA GLN A 85 -11.35 -17.91 -3.80
C GLN A 85 -11.51 -16.94 -4.98
N LEU A 86 -10.42 -16.60 -5.65
CA LEU A 86 -10.47 -15.77 -6.86
C LEU A 86 -11.27 -16.47 -7.98
N ARG A 87 -11.03 -17.76 -8.22
CA ARG A 87 -11.77 -18.53 -9.22
C ARG A 87 -13.24 -18.72 -8.86
N ALA A 88 -13.56 -18.81 -7.58
CA ALA A 88 -14.95 -18.88 -7.12
C ALA A 88 -15.71 -17.59 -7.41
N GLY A 89 -15.01 -16.43 -7.39
CA GLY A 89 -15.56 -15.13 -7.76
C GLY A 89 -16.66 -14.62 -6.82
N ASP A 90 -16.77 -15.17 -5.61
CA ASP A 90 -17.74 -14.73 -4.62
C ASP A 90 -17.13 -13.63 -3.74
N PHE A 91 -17.34 -12.39 -4.18
CA PHE A 91 -16.82 -11.22 -3.50
C PHE A 91 -17.85 -10.45 -2.67
N ALA A 92 -19.11 -10.92 -2.65
CA ALA A 92 -20.23 -10.20 -2.05
C ALA A 92 -20.10 -9.96 -0.52
N THR A 93 -19.22 -10.69 0.15
CA THR A 93 -18.98 -10.56 1.58
C THR A 93 -17.97 -9.45 1.93
N PHE A 94 -17.32 -8.86 0.93
CA PHE A 94 -16.35 -7.79 1.11
C PHE A 94 -16.97 -6.43 0.80
N ASP A 95 -16.52 -5.39 1.48
CA ASP A 95 -16.82 -4.00 1.17
C ASP A 95 -15.86 -3.45 0.12
N ALA A 96 -14.61 -3.92 0.17
CA ALA A 96 -13.58 -3.55 -0.80
C ALA A 96 -12.67 -4.73 -1.14
N ILE A 97 -12.15 -4.72 -2.36
CA ILE A 97 -11.09 -5.61 -2.82
C ILE A 97 -9.86 -4.78 -3.18
N VAL A 98 -8.73 -5.08 -2.55
CA VAL A 98 -7.45 -4.43 -2.85
C VAL A 98 -6.61 -5.36 -3.70
N LEU A 99 -6.23 -4.88 -4.87
CA LEU A 99 -5.33 -5.57 -5.80
C LEU A 99 -3.91 -5.09 -5.53
N GLY A 100 -3.10 -5.93 -4.92
CA GLY A 100 -1.72 -5.63 -4.52
C GLY A 100 -0.81 -5.35 -5.71
N VAL A 101 0.39 -4.89 -5.41
CA VAL A 101 1.38 -4.49 -6.40
C VAL A 101 1.66 -5.63 -7.38
N ARG A 102 1.46 -5.38 -8.68
CA ARG A 102 1.67 -6.33 -9.79
C ARG A 102 0.84 -7.61 -9.69
N SER A 103 -0.28 -7.60 -9.00
CA SER A 103 -1.12 -8.79 -8.83
C SER A 103 -1.64 -9.34 -10.16
N TYR A 104 -1.99 -8.49 -11.13
CA TYR A 104 -2.38 -8.93 -12.48
C TYR A 104 -1.24 -9.57 -13.29
N GLU A 105 0.00 -9.30 -12.96
CA GLU A 105 1.14 -9.93 -13.62
C GLU A 105 1.49 -11.30 -13.02
N THR A 106 1.19 -11.48 -11.75
CA THR A 106 1.64 -12.65 -10.97
C THR A 106 0.54 -13.67 -10.71
N ARG A 107 -0.73 -13.33 -10.90
CA ARG A 107 -1.89 -14.16 -10.55
C ARG A 107 -2.83 -14.36 -11.74
N GLU A 108 -2.70 -15.49 -12.45
CA GLU A 108 -3.62 -15.85 -13.54
C GLU A 108 -5.06 -16.01 -13.06
N ALA A 109 -5.26 -16.50 -11.83
CA ALA A 109 -6.58 -16.60 -11.23
C ALA A 109 -7.28 -15.24 -11.10
N LEU A 110 -6.53 -14.17 -10.82
CA LEU A 110 -7.05 -12.81 -10.78
C LEU A 110 -7.47 -12.32 -12.17
N GLN A 111 -6.66 -12.60 -13.20
CA GLN A 111 -7.03 -12.24 -14.57
C GLN A 111 -8.33 -12.95 -14.99
N ALA A 112 -8.47 -14.23 -14.63
CA ALA A 112 -9.68 -15.01 -14.92
C ALA A 112 -10.92 -14.51 -14.15
N ALA A 113 -10.73 -13.89 -12.99
CA ALA A 113 -11.81 -13.34 -12.14
C ALA A 113 -12.18 -11.88 -12.49
N SER A 114 -11.63 -11.30 -13.56
CA SER A 114 -11.82 -9.88 -13.85
C SER A 114 -13.28 -9.48 -14.07
N ASP A 115 -14.07 -10.30 -14.74
CA ASP A 115 -15.50 -10.02 -14.96
C ASP A 115 -16.26 -10.00 -13.64
N GLN A 116 -16.00 -10.95 -12.73
CA GLN A 116 -16.62 -11.02 -11.42
C GLN A 116 -16.23 -9.83 -10.54
N LEU A 117 -14.97 -9.35 -10.62
CA LEU A 117 -14.54 -8.13 -9.96
C LEU A 117 -15.27 -6.91 -10.49
N LEU A 118 -15.44 -6.80 -11.81
CA LEU A 118 -16.21 -5.70 -12.39
C LEU A 118 -17.69 -5.78 -11.99
N ASP A 119 -18.26 -6.97 -11.88
CA ASP A 119 -19.63 -7.15 -11.39
C ASP A 119 -19.76 -6.79 -9.91
N PHE A 120 -18.77 -7.12 -9.08
CA PHE A 120 -18.69 -6.66 -7.69
C PHE A 120 -18.69 -5.12 -7.61
N ALA A 121 -17.88 -4.45 -8.44
CA ALA A 121 -17.86 -2.98 -8.48
C ALA A 121 -19.21 -2.40 -8.97
N ARG A 122 -19.85 -3.00 -9.98
CA ARG A 122 -21.19 -2.60 -10.45
C ARG A 122 -22.26 -2.77 -9.38
N ALA A 123 -22.09 -3.75 -8.49
CA ALA A 123 -22.99 -3.98 -7.36
C ALA A 123 -22.76 -3.01 -6.18
N GLY A 124 -21.79 -2.10 -6.29
CA GLY A 124 -21.48 -1.09 -5.27
C GLY A 124 -20.24 -1.38 -4.43
N GLY A 125 -19.53 -2.48 -4.69
CA GLY A 125 -18.25 -2.78 -4.06
C GLY A 125 -17.14 -1.83 -4.53
N THR A 126 -16.11 -1.66 -3.73
CA THR A 126 -14.96 -0.83 -4.06
C THR A 126 -13.77 -1.67 -4.49
N ILE A 127 -13.12 -1.33 -5.60
CA ILE A 127 -11.85 -1.93 -6.02
C ILE A 127 -10.75 -0.87 -5.93
N VAL A 128 -9.69 -1.20 -5.19
CA VAL A 128 -8.48 -0.39 -5.11
C VAL A 128 -7.36 -1.15 -5.82
N ALA A 129 -6.97 -0.69 -7.00
CA ALA A 129 -5.86 -1.30 -7.72
C ALA A 129 -4.58 -0.51 -7.45
N GLN A 130 -3.63 -1.14 -6.77
CA GLN A 130 -2.28 -0.61 -6.62
C GLN A 130 -1.53 -0.70 -7.95
N TYR A 131 -0.26 -0.31 -7.97
CA TYR A 131 0.56 -0.36 -9.16
C TYR A 131 0.49 -1.73 -9.86
N ASN A 132 -0.06 -1.71 -11.06
CA ASN A 132 -0.14 -2.85 -11.97
C ASN A 132 0.25 -2.42 -13.38
N ARG A 133 0.71 -3.34 -14.20
CA ARG A 133 1.02 -3.15 -15.63
C ARG A 133 0.59 -4.39 -16.41
N GLY A 134 0.97 -4.44 -17.68
CA GLY A 134 0.65 -5.59 -18.53
C GLY A 134 -0.86 -5.75 -18.74
N PRO A 135 -1.46 -6.87 -18.33
CA PRO A 135 -2.86 -7.16 -18.62
C PRO A 135 -3.88 -6.20 -17.98
N PHE A 136 -3.48 -5.49 -16.92
CA PHE A 136 -4.40 -4.64 -16.16
C PHE A 136 -5.14 -3.63 -17.04
N GLY A 137 -4.46 -2.97 -17.96
CA GLY A 137 -5.08 -1.94 -18.81
C GLY A 137 -6.20 -2.45 -19.69
N SER A 138 -6.14 -3.73 -20.12
CA SER A 138 -7.20 -4.36 -20.91
C SER A 138 -8.34 -4.95 -20.07
N LEU A 139 -8.08 -5.15 -18.77
CA LEU A 139 -9.04 -5.70 -17.81
C LEU A 139 -9.66 -4.62 -16.91
N ALA A 140 -9.22 -3.37 -17.06
CA ALA A 140 -9.82 -2.22 -16.39
C ALA A 140 -11.26 -1.99 -16.87
N PRO A 141 -12.14 -1.33 -16.08
CA PRO A 141 -13.54 -1.11 -16.43
C PRO A 141 -13.73 -0.29 -17.73
N ARG A 142 -12.74 0.53 -18.04
CA ARG A 142 -12.62 1.27 -19.32
C ARG A 142 -11.17 1.18 -19.82
N PRO A 143 -10.94 1.40 -21.12
CA PRO A 143 -9.60 1.36 -21.67
C PRO A 143 -8.64 2.29 -20.92
N LEU A 144 -7.51 1.72 -20.48
CA LEU A 144 -6.46 2.42 -19.78
C LEU A 144 -5.12 1.91 -20.28
N GLN A 145 -4.26 2.79 -20.75
CA GLN A 145 -2.89 2.44 -21.12
C GLN A 145 -1.91 2.94 -20.06
N THR A 146 -1.19 1.99 -19.47
CA THR A 146 -0.04 2.28 -18.60
C THR A 146 1.20 1.60 -19.20
N GLY A 147 2.37 2.17 -19.06
CA GLY A 147 3.50 1.38 -19.39
C GLY A 147 4.71 2.03 -20.06
N ARG A 148 5.37 1.29 -20.93
CA ARG A 148 6.68 1.64 -21.49
C ARG A 148 6.64 2.95 -22.25
N GLY A 149 7.58 3.83 -21.92
CA GLY A 149 7.70 5.16 -22.55
C GLY A 149 6.92 6.27 -21.83
N SER A 150 6.18 5.93 -20.78
CA SER A 150 5.56 6.94 -19.93
C SER A 150 6.62 7.82 -19.25
N PRO A 151 6.34 9.11 -19.09
CA PRO A 151 7.18 9.98 -18.27
C PRO A 151 7.34 9.40 -16.87
N ARG A 152 8.46 9.71 -16.25
CA ARG A 152 8.70 9.39 -14.85
C ARG A 152 9.19 10.62 -14.11
N VAL A 153 8.85 10.72 -12.85
CA VAL A 153 9.34 11.73 -11.93
C VAL A 153 10.21 11.04 -10.90
N ALA A 154 11.52 11.01 -11.16
CA ALA A 154 12.50 10.37 -10.29
C ALA A 154 13.03 11.31 -9.19
N ASP A 155 12.70 12.60 -9.25
CA ASP A 155 13.04 13.57 -8.21
C ASP A 155 12.14 13.31 -7.00
N GLU A 156 12.75 12.83 -5.91
CA GLU A 156 12.07 12.50 -4.65
C GLU A 156 11.47 13.73 -3.96
N THR A 157 11.96 14.92 -4.31
CA THR A 157 11.50 16.20 -3.76
C THR A 157 10.45 16.89 -4.63
N ALA A 158 10.13 16.31 -5.80
CA ALA A 158 9.12 16.88 -6.68
C ALA A 158 7.77 17.05 -5.96
N PRO A 159 7.12 18.21 -6.08
CA PRO A 159 5.86 18.47 -5.41
C PRO A 159 4.74 17.57 -5.96
N ILE A 160 3.88 17.11 -5.08
CA ILE A 160 2.61 16.48 -5.43
C ILE A 160 1.60 17.61 -5.71
N ARG A 161 0.89 17.50 -6.82
CA ARG A 161 -0.16 18.45 -7.18
C ARG A 161 -1.50 17.76 -7.20
N MET A 162 -2.42 18.18 -6.34
CA MET A 162 -3.81 17.72 -6.37
C MET A 162 -4.52 18.35 -7.58
N LEU A 163 -4.99 17.51 -8.50
CA LEU A 163 -5.70 17.97 -9.70
C LEU A 163 -7.14 18.39 -9.38
N ASP A 164 -7.77 17.68 -8.46
CA ASP A 164 -9.09 17.99 -7.90
C ASP A 164 -9.04 17.82 -6.37
N PRO A 165 -8.65 18.87 -5.63
CA PRO A 165 -8.52 18.79 -4.17
C PRO A 165 -9.88 18.64 -3.44
N GLU A 166 -11.00 18.84 -4.15
CA GLU A 166 -12.36 18.68 -3.61
C GLU A 166 -12.98 17.32 -3.98
N ALA A 167 -12.25 16.45 -4.67
CA ALA A 167 -12.74 15.11 -4.97
C ALA A 167 -13.17 14.38 -3.70
N PRO A 168 -14.34 13.73 -3.67
CA PRO A 168 -14.86 13.07 -2.46
C PRO A 168 -13.88 12.10 -1.81
N ILE A 169 -13.08 11.39 -2.61
CA ILE A 169 -12.05 10.46 -2.14
C ILE A 169 -10.92 11.14 -1.36
N LEU A 170 -10.68 12.43 -1.62
CA LEU A 170 -9.65 13.22 -0.92
C LEU A 170 -10.22 14.00 0.26
N MET A 171 -11.55 14.02 0.43
CA MET A 171 -12.20 14.84 1.44
C MET A 171 -12.84 14.04 2.56
N SER A 172 -13.22 12.79 2.32
CA SER A 172 -13.98 11.98 3.29
C SER A 172 -13.62 10.51 3.22
N PRO A 173 -13.52 9.81 4.39
CA PRO A 173 -13.72 10.32 5.76
C PRO A 173 -12.55 11.13 6.30
N ASN A 174 -11.39 11.06 5.63
CA ASN A 174 -10.18 11.80 5.99
C ASN A 174 -9.84 12.77 4.88
N ARG A 175 -9.37 13.94 5.25
CA ARG A 175 -8.83 14.87 4.26
C ARG A 175 -7.40 14.44 3.91
N ILE A 176 -7.14 14.28 2.62
CA ILE A 176 -5.81 14.00 2.06
C ILE A 176 -5.37 15.25 1.28
N GLY A 177 -4.20 15.78 1.62
CA GLY A 177 -3.64 16.97 1.01
C GLY A 177 -2.17 16.83 0.68
N GLU A 178 -1.54 17.89 0.24
CA GLU A 178 -0.12 17.90 -0.13
C GLU A 178 0.78 17.56 1.07
N ASP A 179 0.39 17.97 2.28
CA ASP A 179 1.14 17.74 3.52
C ASP A 179 1.26 16.24 3.88
N ASP A 180 0.32 15.40 3.41
CA ASP A 180 0.36 13.95 3.64
C ASP A 180 1.51 13.26 2.87
N PHE A 181 2.11 13.96 1.91
CA PHE A 181 3.24 13.49 1.12
C PHE A 181 4.58 14.10 1.57
N GLU A 182 4.58 14.89 2.64
CA GLU A 182 5.80 15.46 3.19
C GLU A 182 6.70 14.33 3.74
N GLY A 183 7.98 14.42 3.45
CA GLY A 183 8.95 13.40 3.88
C GLY A 183 8.92 12.09 3.10
N TRP A 184 8.10 11.97 2.08
CA TRP A 184 8.13 10.81 1.17
C TRP A 184 9.44 10.76 0.39
N VAL A 185 10.25 9.75 0.69
CA VAL A 185 11.56 9.51 0.07
C VAL A 185 11.42 8.36 -0.94
N GLN A 186 10.80 8.62 -2.07
CA GLN A 186 10.60 7.66 -3.16
C GLN A 186 10.45 8.36 -4.50
N GLU A 187 10.66 7.61 -5.59
CA GLU A 187 10.29 8.01 -6.94
C GLU A 187 8.82 8.43 -6.99
N ARG A 188 8.54 9.65 -7.39
CA ARG A 188 7.19 10.26 -7.34
C ARG A 188 6.22 9.66 -8.34
N GLY A 189 6.69 9.18 -9.45
CA GLY A 189 5.83 8.57 -10.45
C GLY A 189 6.58 7.75 -11.46
N LEU A 190 6.02 6.58 -11.77
CA LEU A 190 6.56 5.63 -12.72
C LEU A 190 5.40 5.01 -13.51
N TYR A 191 5.55 4.92 -14.82
CA TYR A 191 4.53 4.32 -15.70
C TYR A 191 3.15 5.01 -15.59
N PHE A 192 3.13 6.32 -15.71
CA PHE A 192 1.87 7.07 -15.77
C PHE A 192 0.93 6.51 -16.83
N ALA A 193 -0.36 6.66 -16.59
CA ALA A 193 -1.34 6.44 -17.63
C ALA A 193 -1.08 7.40 -18.80
N SER A 194 -1.05 6.88 -20.01
CA SER A 194 -0.77 7.64 -21.23
C SER A 194 -2.01 7.85 -22.09
N ASP A 195 -3.02 7.03 -21.90
CA ASP A 195 -4.28 7.08 -22.60
C ASP A 195 -5.36 6.44 -21.70
N TRP A 196 -6.46 7.12 -21.53
CA TRP A 196 -7.59 6.67 -20.72
C TRP A 196 -8.91 7.23 -21.25
N ASP A 197 -9.99 6.56 -20.91
CA ASP A 197 -11.34 6.98 -21.22
C ASP A 197 -11.73 8.23 -20.38
N ASP A 198 -12.52 9.13 -20.98
CA ASP A 198 -12.95 10.38 -20.32
C ASP A 198 -13.81 10.17 -19.04
N SER A 199 -14.17 8.92 -18.75
CA SER A 199 -14.91 8.55 -17.53
C SER A 199 -14.02 8.31 -16.29
N TYR A 200 -12.69 8.38 -16.44
CA TYR A 200 -11.74 8.29 -15.32
C TYR A 200 -11.49 9.63 -14.65
#